data_3a4da0a2b6f77ae4a96ff5d4b65e0ffa
#
_entry.id   3a4da0a2b6f77ae4a96ff5d4b65e0ffa
#
_cell.length_a   1.000
_cell.length_b   1.000
_cell.length_c   1.000
_cell.angle_alpha   90.00
_cell.angle_beta   90.00
_cell.angle_gamma   90.00
#
_symmetry.space_group_name_H-M   'P 1'
#
loop_
_entity.id
_entity.type
_entity.pdbx_description
1 polymer ?
#
loop_
_entity_poly.entity_id
_entity_poly.type
_entity_poly.pdbx_seq_one_letter_code
_entity_poly.pdbx_strand_id
1 'polypeptide(L)'
;MTTNKIMKSIKYILTTCAMSGLLIGGTTSCSDFLETNPSTDVADSEVFTTVSGAQAALNGCYYQMKCYGGGGANRQDDWGIPSYQMISDLSGEDVMSNGGGWYNFTYNYWGETRGDIFRSGQIWTFYYRLINNANSIIAYVDDCEGDATEKQYIKGQALAIRGWAYFGLSRWFQQTYPIAKNMPGMPIYTEPSDVDTPGAPRGTLEETYQQLLSDLTTAEPMLEGFVRSSSFPNVIDQTVVQGILSEVYQVMREWSKSEEYARKVLAKYPLTTNDDYTSGFNDDSTPSWIWSIKQTEEQNMGDYSPFAMWYNGTRSCWTFACFILADDFVKLFDESDIRYQQMQYWDDPAGTSRKFWISMKFRDTEDCRGSMVVMRSDEMLLNAAEACARQGKESEAKDLLWQLQDMRGAVRTEASGEELVKAIWIERRKELYGEGFALFDIIRNELPLERTGNHVDWGGATPFPARSWRLIYQIPNTELLNNESMTDAVWPNGDQNPYDGVYEP
;
A
#
# COMPACT_ATOMS: atom_id res chain seq x y z
N MET A 1 -66.62 7.45 -49.05
CA MET A 1 -65.57 6.99 -48.09
C MET A 1 -64.26 6.67 -48.79
N THR A 2 -64.05 7.02 -50.04
CA THR A 2 -62.91 6.55 -50.86
C THR A 2 -61.88 7.62 -51.22
N THR A 3 -62.26 8.90 -51.15
CA THR A 3 -61.36 10.01 -51.58
C THR A 3 -60.35 10.44 -50.51
N ASN A 4 -60.68 10.29 -49.22
CA ASN A 4 -59.84 10.70 -48.11
C ASN A 4 -58.66 9.70 -47.81
N LYS A 5 -58.78 8.46 -48.26
CA LYS A 5 -57.72 7.44 -48.06
C LYS A 5 -56.64 7.60 -49.12
N ILE A 6 -56.96 8.01 -50.33
CA ILE A 6 -56.04 8.22 -51.44
C ILE A 6 -55.17 9.46 -51.21
N MET A 7 -55.75 10.55 -50.68
CA MET A 7 -54.97 11.76 -50.35
C MET A 7 -54.03 11.58 -49.17
N LYS A 8 -54.34 10.72 -48.18
CA LYS A 8 -53.40 10.39 -47.12
C LYS A 8 -52.22 9.54 -47.60
N SER A 9 -52.43 8.60 -48.51
CA SER A 9 -51.36 7.75 -49.09
C SER A 9 -50.39 8.57 -49.94
N ILE A 10 -50.90 9.56 -50.73
CA ILE A 10 -50.05 10.43 -51.55
C ILE A 10 -49.22 11.36 -50.68
N LYS A 11 -49.71 11.87 -49.54
CA LYS A 11 -48.93 12.64 -48.59
C LYS A 11 -47.78 11.85 -47.94
N TYR A 12 -48.02 10.58 -47.59
CA TYR A 12 -46.97 9.72 -47.02
C TYR A 12 -45.91 9.37 -48.04
N ILE A 13 -46.24 9.15 -49.33
CA ILE A 13 -45.28 8.84 -50.40
C ILE A 13 -44.42 10.09 -50.72
N LEU A 14 -45.00 11.29 -50.73
CA LEU A 14 -44.24 12.50 -50.96
C LEU A 14 -43.32 12.89 -49.75
N THR A 15 -43.73 12.56 -48.54
CA THR A 15 -42.91 12.81 -47.36
C THR A 15 -41.74 11.80 -47.26
N THR A 16 -41.95 10.55 -47.68
CA THR A 16 -40.93 9.53 -47.70
C THR A 16 -39.90 9.79 -48.81
N CYS A 17 -40.30 10.26 -50.00
CA CYS A 17 -39.39 10.65 -51.06
C CYS A 17 -38.57 11.90 -50.73
N ALA A 18 -39.14 12.87 -49.97
CA ALA A 18 -38.42 14.05 -49.54
C ALA A 18 -37.38 13.75 -48.42
N MET A 19 -37.65 12.76 -47.54
CA MET A 19 -36.68 12.28 -46.58
C MET A 19 -35.58 11.43 -47.21
N SER A 20 -35.85 10.69 -48.27
CA SER A 20 -34.84 9.89 -48.99
C SER A 20 -33.91 10.76 -49.85
N GLY A 21 -34.38 11.91 -50.31
CA GLY A 21 -33.57 12.83 -51.13
C GLY A 21 -32.59 13.69 -50.29
N LEU A 22 -32.84 13.84 -48.95
CA LEU A 22 -31.93 14.56 -48.04
C LEU A 22 -30.81 13.69 -47.49
N LEU A 23 -30.86 12.37 -47.68
CA LEU A 23 -29.85 11.41 -47.18
C LEU A 23 -28.74 11.09 -48.20
N ILE A 24 -28.80 11.65 -49.45
CA ILE A 24 -27.81 11.38 -50.53
C ILE A 24 -26.87 12.58 -50.75
N GLY A 25 -27.10 13.72 -50.10
CA GLY A 25 -26.34 14.96 -50.29
C GLY A 25 -25.24 15.26 -49.26
N GLY A 26 -24.84 14.32 -48.39
CA GLY A 26 -23.94 14.63 -47.29
C GLY A 26 -22.87 13.59 -47.01
N THR A 27 -22.26 12.94 -48.03
CA THR A 27 -21.06 12.15 -47.83
C THR A 27 -19.82 12.83 -48.41
N THR A 28 -19.52 14.03 -47.92
CA THR A 28 -18.12 14.42 -47.82
C THR A 28 -17.66 13.88 -46.47
N SER A 29 -17.13 12.69 -46.51
CA SER A 29 -16.40 12.09 -45.38
C SER A 29 -15.19 13.00 -45.10
N CYS A 30 -15.27 13.84 -44.07
CA CYS A 30 -14.07 14.27 -43.38
C CYS A 30 -13.49 13.02 -42.70
N SER A 31 -12.44 12.45 -43.26
CA SER A 31 -11.66 11.36 -42.71
C SER A 31 -11.10 11.73 -41.32
N ASP A 32 -10.98 13.02 -41.02
CA ASP A 32 -10.46 13.53 -39.73
C ASP A 32 -11.48 13.47 -38.57
N PHE A 33 -12.75 13.10 -38.80
CA PHE A 33 -13.76 13.02 -37.75
C PHE A 33 -13.95 11.59 -37.19
N LEU A 34 -13.25 10.60 -37.74
CA LEU A 34 -13.28 9.20 -37.30
C LEU A 34 -11.98 8.70 -36.66
N GLU A 35 -10.96 9.56 -36.60
CA GLU A 35 -9.87 9.34 -35.62
C GLU A 35 -10.29 9.92 -34.28
N THR A 36 -11.28 9.30 -33.63
CA THR A 36 -11.44 9.42 -32.21
C THR A 36 -10.32 8.59 -31.60
N ASN A 37 -9.20 9.19 -31.33
CA ASN A 37 -8.34 8.70 -30.26
C ASN A 37 -9.25 8.52 -29.06
N PRO A 38 -9.27 7.34 -28.39
CA PRO A 38 -10.02 7.17 -27.17
C PRO A 38 -9.68 8.34 -26.26
N SER A 39 -10.68 9.05 -25.76
CA SER A 39 -10.49 10.25 -24.93
C SER A 39 -9.82 9.98 -23.56
N THR A 40 -9.28 8.79 -23.39
CA THR A 40 -8.50 8.33 -22.23
C THR A 40 -7.00 8.19 -22.52
N ASP A 41 -6.59 8.18 -23.80
CA ASP A 41 -5.19 8.17 -24.18
C ASP A 41 -4.85 9.53 -24.83
N VAL A 42 -4.59 10.53 -24.01
CA VAL A 42 -3.76 11.66 -24.43
C VAL A 42 -2.41 11.01 -24.76
N ALA A 43 -1.98 11.09 -26.03
CA ALA A 43 -0.72 10.47 -26.43
C ALA A 43 0.40 10.98 -25.50
N ASP A 44 1.26 10.10 -25.02
CA ASP A 44 2.39 10.46 -24.14
C ASP A 44 3.16 11.68 -24.68
N SER A 45 3.27 11.78 -26.01
CA SER A 45 3.88 12.91 -26.72
C SER A 45 3.24 14.28 -26.45
N GLU A 46 1.96 14.33 -26.05
CA GLU A 46 1.29 15.60 -25.71
C GLU A 46 1.45 15.95 -24.24
N VAL A 47 1.48 14.94 -23.34
CA VAL A 47 1.67 15.13 -21.90
C VAL A 47 3.08 15.58 -21.59
N PHE A 48 4.10 14.97 -22.20
CA PHE A 48 5.51 15.22 -21.91
C PHE A 48 6.16 16.29 -22.78
N THR A 49 5.39 17.26 -23.29
CA THR A 49 5.94 18.44 -23.96
C THR A 49 6.56 19.45 -23.01
N THR A 50 6.06 19.55 -21.79
CA THR A 50 6.49 20.53 -20.77
C THR A 50 6.67 19.89 -19.40
N VAL A 51 7.49 20.50 -18.55
CA VAL A 51 7.64 20.12 -17.12
C VAL A 51 6.29 20.10 -16.39
N SER A 52 5.38 21.03 -16.73
CA SER A 52 4.03 21.05 -16.15
C SER A 52 3.22 19.80 -16.51
N GLY A 53 3.35 19.29 -17.72
CA GLY A 53 2.73 18.03 -18.14
C GLY A 53 3.33 16.82 -17.39
N ALA A 54 4.66 16.76 -17.31
CA ALA A 54 5.34 15.72 -16.53
C ALA A 54 4.95 15.75 -15.05
N GLN A 55 4.79 16.94 -14.46
CA GLN A 55 4.30 17.11 -13.09
C GLN A 55 2.85 16.63 -12.94
N ALA A 56 2.00 16.86 -13.94
CA ALA A 56 0.63 16.35 -13.93
C ALA A 56 0.59 14.82 -13.96
N ALA A 57 1.44 14.17 -14.77
CA ALA A 57 1.59 12.71 -14.78
C ALA A 57 2.07 12.18 -13.42
N LEU A 58 3.05 12.83 -12.79
CA LEU A 58 3.52 12.48 -11.45
C LEU A 58 2.41 12.64 -10.39
N ASN A 59 1.61 13.70 -10.47
CA ASN A 59 0.44 13.89 -9.60
C ASN A 59 -0.58 12.75 -9.79
N GLY A 60 -0.70 12.21 -11.01
CA GLY A 60 -1.50 11.01 -11.30
C GLY A 60 -1.03 9.78 -10.53
N CYS A 61 0.29 9.57 -10.40
CA CYS A 61 0.83 8.49 -9.55
C CYS A 61 0.45 8.69 -8.08
N TYR A 62 0.58 9.89 -7.54
CA TYR A 62 0.20 10.19 -6.16
C TYR A 62 -1.32 10.08 -5.92
N TYR A 63 -2.13 10.42 -6.92
CA TYR A 63 -3.56 10.19 -6.87
C TYR A 63 -3.90 8.71 -6.78
N GLN A 64 -3.26 7.88 -7.62
CA GLN A 64 -3.47 6.44 -7.64
C GLN A 64 -3.11 5.78 -6.29
N MET A 65 -2.12 6.28 -5.58
CA MET A 65 -1.73 5.77 -4.26
C MET A 65 -2.85 5.82 -3.21
N LYS A 66 -3.89 6.61 -3.43
CA LYS A 66 -4.99 6.86 -2.47
C LYS A 66 -6.39 6.86 -3.09
N CYS A 67 -6.56 6.51 -4.36
CA CYS A 67 -7.85 6.58 -5.02
C CYS A 67 -8.64 5.27 -4.89
N TYR A 68 -9.97 5.40 -4.90
CA TYR A 68 -10.88 4.26 -5.00
C TYR A 68 -10.68 3.52 -6.32
N GLY A 69 -10.57 2.21 -6.26
CA GLY A 69 -10.32 1.39 -7.43
C GLY A 69 -8.88 1.45 -7.94
N GLY A 70 -7.91 1.94 -7.15
CA GLY A 70 -6.50 2.00 -7.52
C GLY A 70 -5.92 0.66 -7.97
N GLY A 71 -6.39 -0.44 -7.38
CA GLY A 71 -6.09 -1.81 -7.81
C GLY A 71 -7.06 -2.39 -8.84
N GLY A 72 -8.05 -1.61 -9.30
CA GLY A 72 -9.02 -2.02 -10.32
C GLY A 72 -10.22 -2.83 -9.81
N ALA A 73 -10.33 -3.06 -8.50
CA ALA A 73 -11.40 -3.87 -7.93
C ALA A 73 -12.70 -3.09 -7.65
N ASN A 74 -12.64 -1.75 -7.54
CA ASN A 74 -13.79 -0.89 -7.22
C ASN A 74 -14.58 -1.36 -5.99
N ARG A 75 -13.87 -1.62 -4.89
CA ARG A 75 -14.44 -2.17 -3.65
C ARG A 75 -14.03 -1.37 -2.44
N GLN A 76 -14.73 -1.59 -1.31
CA GLN A 76 -14.46 -0.98 -0.01
C GLN A 76 -12.98 -1.09 0.42
N ASP A 77 -12.30 -2.14 0.04
CA ASP A 77 -10.94 -2.49 0.39
C ASP A 77 -9.93 -2.23 -0.76
N ASP A 78 -10.25 -1.30 -1.66
CA ASP A 78 -9.40 -0.90 -2.80
C ASP A 78 -9.19 0.63 -2.84
N TRP A 79 -8.49 1.15 -1.84
CA TRP A 79 -8.12 2.56 -1.70
C TRP A 79 -6.59 2.77 -1.74
N GLY A 80 -5.88 1.91 -2.44
CA GLY A 80 -4.42 1.99 -2.52
C GLY A 80 -3.73 1.72 -1.17
N ILE A 81 -2.71 2.54 -0.84
CA ILE A 81 -1.89 2.36 0.38
C ILE A 81 -2.72 2.15 1.64
N PRO A 82 -3.74 2.98 1.95
CA PRO A 82 -4.56 2.80 3.14
C PRO A 82 -5.17 1.40 3.28
N SER A 83 -5.70 0.86 2.19
CA SER A 83 -6.27 -0.49 2.20
C SER A 83 -5.20 -1.56 2.41
N TYR A 84 -4.03 -1.40 1.81
CA TYR A 84 -2.95 -2.39 1.94
C TYR A 84 -2.31 -2.40 3.33
N GLN A 85 -2.25 -1.26 4.01
CA GLN A 85 -1.89 -1.20 5.43
C GLN A 85 -2.89 -2.02 6.28
N MET A 86 -4.19 -1.81 6.09
CA MET A 86 -5.22 -2.59 6.80
C MET A 86 -5.18 -4.08 6.46
N ILE A 87 -4.94 -4.45 5.20
CA ILE A 87 -4.79 -5.84 4.77
C ILE A 87 -3.61 -6.49 5.46
N SER A 88 -2.46 -5.80 5.54
CA SER A 88 -1.27 -6.32 6.23
C SER A 88 -1.55 -6.57 7.72
N ASP A 89 -2.16 -5.62 8.42
CA ASP A 89 -2.41 -5.76 9.86
C ASP A 89 -3.46 -6.82 10.17
N LEU A 90 -4.52 -6.92 9.39
CA LEU A 90 -5.51 -7.99 9.52
C LEU A 90 -4.99 -9.38 9.16
N SER A 91 -3.90 -9.45 8.40
CA SER A 91 -3.19 -10.69 8.12
C SER A 91 -2.23 -11.09 9.25
N GLY A 92 -2.02 -10.23 10.23
CA GLY A 92 -1.22 -10.48 11.44
C GLY A 92 -1.99 -11.10 12.60
N GLU A 93 -1.52 -10.83 13.82
CA GLU A 93 -1.99 -11.41 15.09
C GLU A 93 -2.62 -10.38 16.02
N ASP A 94 -2.42 -9.07 15.77
CA ASP A 94 -2.72 -8.01 16.73
C ASP A 94 -4.09 -7.37 16.50
N VAL A 95 -4.47 -7.25 15.22
CA VAL A 95 -5.73 -6.66 14.77
C VAL A 95 -6.64 -7.76 14.23
N MET A 96 -7.90 -7.72 14.63
CA MET A 96 -8.92 -8.71 14.29
C MET A 96 -10.09 -8.05 13.56
N SER A 97 -10.84 -8.83 12.77
CA SER A 97 -12.13 -8.43 12.25
C SER A 97 -13.26 -9.09 13.04
N ASN A 98 -14.25 -8.28 13.45
CA ASN A 98 -15.44 -8.79 14.14
C ASN A 98 -16.51 -9.39 13.20
N GLY A 99 -16.15 -9.67 11.94
CA GLY A 99 -17.03 -10.30 10.95
C GLY A 99 -17.75 -9.35 10.01
N GLY A 100 -17.47 -8.03 10.08
CA GLY A 100 -18.04 -7.03 9.17
C GLY A 100 -17.15 -6.71 7.97
N GLY A 101 -17.79 -6.39 6.81
CA GLY A 101 -17.11 -5.83 5.63
C GLY A 101 -16.22 -6.81 4.84
N TRP A 102 -15.59 -6.29 3.80
CA TRP A 102 -14.75 -7.07 2.88
C TRP A 102 -13.42 -7.49 3.51
N TYR A 103 -12.91 -6.74 4.47
CA TYR A 103 -11.69 -7.07 5.21
C TYR A 103 -11.79 -8.37 6.02
N ASN A 104 -13.00 -8.84 6.31
CA ASN A 104 -13.20 -10.12 6.98
C ASN A 104 -12.68 -11.32 6.17
N PHE A 105 -12.70 -11.23 4.84
CA PHE A 105 -12.09 -12.27 3.99
C PHE A 105 -10.59 -12.36 4.21
N THR A 106 -9.91 -11.23 4.31
CA THR A 106 -8.47 -11.15 4.60
C THR A 106 -8.16 -11.72 5.99
N TYR A 107 -8.88 -11.26 7.02
CA TYR A 107 -8.69 -11.72 8.38
C TYR A 107 -8.84 -13.25 8.50
N ASN A 108 -9.84 -13.83 7.86
CA ASN A 108 -10.10 -15.26 7.94
C ASN A 108 -9.22 -16.12 6.99
N TYR A 109 -8.39 -15.52 6.16
CA TYR A 109 -7.60 -16.25 5.16
C TYR A 109 -8.44 -17.21 4.29
N TRP A 110 -9.62 -16.77 3.85
CA TRP A 110 -10.53 -17.59 3.02
C TRP A 110 -10.04 -17.73 1.58
N GLY A 111 -8.75 -18.04 1.42
CA GLY A 111 -8.10 -18.19 0.12
C GLY A 111 -7.68 -16.86 -0.52
N GLU A 112 -7.68 -15.77 0.24
CA GLU A 112 -7.40 -14.41 -0.27
C GLU A 112 -6.04 -14.26 -0.94
N THR A 113 -5.06 -15.08 -0.57
CA THR A 113 -3.72 -15.06 -1.16
C THR A 113 -3.59 -15.89 -2.43
N ARG A 114 -4.65 -16.58 -2.87
CA ARG A 114 -4.64 -17.40 -4.10
C ARG A 114 -4.71 -16.53 -5.35
N GLY A 115 -4.07 -16.99 -6.44
CA GLY A 115 -4.04 -16.29 -7.72
C GLY A 115 -5.39 -16.19 -8.44
N ASP A 116 -6.36 -17.06 -8.13
CA ASP A 116 -7.72 -17.04 -8.66
C ASP A 116 -8.66 -16.08 -7.89
N ILE A 117 -8.21 -15.50 -6.80
CA ILE A 117 -8.97 -14.55 -6.00
C ILE A 117 -8.59 -13.11 -6.38
N PHE A 118 -9.59 -12.24 -6.39
CA PHE A 118 -9.46 -10.84 -6.83
C PHE A 118 -8.37 -10.05 -6.09
N ARG A 119 -8.06 -10.38 -4.83
CA ARG A 119 -7.09 -9.66 -3.99
C ARG A 119 -5.68 -9.69 -4.58
N SER A 120 -5.23 -10.83 -5.07
CA SER A 120 -3.95 -10.95 -5.77
C SER A 120 -3.88 -10.01 -6.98
N GLY A 121 -4.93 -10.00 -7.82
CA GLY A 121 -5.03 -9.11 -8.96
C GLY A 121 -5.08 -7.63 -8.58
N GLN A 122 -5.79 -7.28 -7.50
CA GLN A 122 -5.89 -5.93 -6.99
C GLN A 122 -4.52 -5.36 -6.59
N ILE A 123 -3.77 -6.10 -5.76
CA ILE A 123 -2.44 -5.67 -5.28
C ILE A 123 -1.46 -5.60 -6.46
N TRP A 124 -1.46 -6.62 -7.33
CA TRP A 124 -0.61 -6.68 -8.52
C TRP A 124 -0.83 -5.49 -9.45
N THR A 125 -2.09 -5.25 -9.83
CA THR A 125 -2.47 -4.16 -10.73
C THR A 125 -2.11 -2.79 -10.17
N PHE A 126 -2.30 -2.57 -8.87
CA PHE A 126 -1.94 -1.31 -8.22
C PHE A 126 -0.47 -0.96 -8.42
N TYR A 127 0.43 -1.89 -8.10
CA TYR A 127 1.86 -1.62 -8.21
C TYR A 127 2.34 -1.54 -9.65
N TYR A 128 1.87 -2.42 -10.55
CA TYR A 128 2.29 -2.36 -11.96
C TYR A 128 1.78 -1.15 -12.71
N ARG A 129 0.60 -0.61 -12.36
CA ARG A 129 0.17 0.69 -12.88
C ARG A 129 1.09 1.83 -12.43
N LEU A 130 1.51 1.85 -11.18
CA LEU A 130 2.47 2.83 -10.69
C LEU A 130 3.82 2.69 -11.39
N ILE A 131 4.30 1.46 -11.60
CA ILE A 131 5.55 1.19 -12.34
C ILE A 131 5.44 1.73 -13.77
N ASN A 132 4.36 1.44 -14.49
CA ASN A 132 4.20 1.89 -15.87
C ASN A 132 4.12 3.41 -15.98
N ASN A 133 3.33 4.07 -15.11
CA ASN A 133 3.25 5.51 -15.07
C ASN A 133 4.61 6.14 -14.72
N ALA A 134 5.35 5.57 -13.78
CA ALA A 134 6.70 6.02 -13.45
C ALA A 134 7.67 5.83 -14.63
N ASN A 135 7.56 4.72 -15.35
CA ASN A 135 8.37 4.47 -16.56
C ASN A 135 8.18 5.56 -17.62
N SER A 136 6.93 5.96 -17.91
CA SER A 136 6.66 7.05 -18.85
C SER A 136 7.29 8.37 -18.38
N ILE A 137 7.17 8.70 -17.10
CA ILE A 137 7.81 9.92 -16.55
C ILE A 137 9.35 9.84 -16.69
N ILE A 138 9.96 8.73 -16.30
CA ILE A 138 11.41 8.55 -16.36
C ILE A 138 11.95 8.63 -17.78
N ALA A 139 11.21 8.06 -18.75
CA ALA A 139 11.60 8.01 -20.14
C ALA A 139 11.56 9.39 -20.82
N TYR A 140 10.57 10.23 -20.49
CA TYR A 140 10.28 11.43 -21.28
C TYR A 140 10.58 12.75 -20.59
N VAL A 141 10.75 12.80 -19.26
CA VAL A 141 10.87 14.06 -18.52
C VAL A 141 12.10 14.89 -18.90
N ASP A 142 13.19 14.24 -19.31
CA ASP A 142 14.42 14.95 -19.69
C ASP A 142 14.24 15.77 -20.99
N ASP A 143 13.34 15.34 -21.88
CA ASP A 143 13.06 15.99 -23.16
C ASP A 143 11.98 17.09 -23.06
N CYS A 144 11.30 17.23 -21.91
CA CYS A 144 10.31 18.26 -21.68
C CYS A 144 10.91 19.68 -21.77
N GLU A 145 10.12 20.66 -22.22
CA GLU A 145 10.48 22.06 -22.05
C GLU A 145 10.29 22.49 -20.58
N GLY A 146 11.28 23.20 -20.01
CA GLY A 146 11.20 23.75 -18.68
C GLY A 146 12.50 23.66 -17.87
N ASP A 147 12.43 23.97 -16.57
CA ASP A 147 13.58 24.06 -15.69
C ASP A 147 14.23 22.68 -15.44
N ALA A 148 15.56 22.65 -15.51
CA ALA A 148 16.32 21.41 -15.36
C ALA A 148 16.25 20.83 -13.94
N THR A 149 16.14 21.68 -12.92
CA THR A 149 16.04 21.25 -11.53
C THR A 149 14.65 20.64 -11.26
N GLU A 150 13.59 21.23 -11.83
CA GLU A 150 12.24 20.67 -11.74
C GLU A 150 12.17 19.29 -12.41
N LYS A 151 12.76 19.13 -13.61
CA LYS A 151 12.88 17.83 -14.29
C LYS A 151 13.59 16.81 -13.44
N GLN A 152 14.72 17.19 -12.81
CA GLN A 152 15.47 16.31 -11.91
C GLN A 152 14.61 15.85 -10.74
N TYR A 153 13.85 16.75 -10.09
CA TYR A 153 12.99 16.40 -8.98
C TYR A 153 11.84 15.49 -9.39
N ILE A 154 11.21 15.74 -10.54
CA ILE A 154 10.16 14.89 -11.09
C ILE A 154 10.70 13.50 -11.39
N LYS A 155 11.86 13.38 -12.04
CA LYS A 155 12.52 12.11 -12.35
C LYS A 155 12.91 11.36 -11.07
N GLY A 156 13.48 12.06 -10.10
CA GLY A 156 13.83 11.48 -8.79
C GLY A 156 12.61 10.89 -8.07
N GLN A 157 11.49 11.59 -8.07
CA GLN A 157 10.24 11.09 -7.49
C GLN A 157 9.70 9.87 -8.25
N ALA A 158 9.72 9.90 -9.58
CA ALA A 158 9.27 8.76 -10.40
C ALA A 158 10.12 7.51 -10.18
N LEU A 159 11.46 7.65 -10.10
CA LEU A 159 12.36 6.57 -9.71
C LEU A 159 12.05 6.03 -8.31
N ALA A 160 11.81 6.91 -7.34
CA ALA A 160 11.45 6.51 -5.98
C ALA A 160 10.12 5.74 -5.94
N ILE A 161 9.12 6.18 -6.71
CA ILE A 161 7.83 5.48 -6.84
C ILE A 161 8.02 4.09 -7.43
N ARG A 162 8.83 3.95 -8.50
CA ARG A 162 9.09 2.66 -9.14
C ARG A 162 9.84 1.71 -8.20
N GLY A 163 10.88 2.17 -7.54
CA GLY A 163 11.63 1.39 -6.55
C GLY A 163 10.76 0.95 -5.38
N TRP A 164 9.94 1.84 -4.83
CA TRP A 164 8.97 1.50 -3.78
C TRP A 164 7.92 0.50 -4.25
N ALA A 165 7.44 0.62 -5.47
CA ALA A 165 6.45 -0.30 -6.04
C ALA A 165 7.02 -1.72 -6.20
N TYR A 166 8.25 -1.88 -6.69
CA TYR A 166 8.93 -3.18 -6.74
C TYR A 166 9.20 -3.75 -5.34
N PHE A 167 9.54 -2.91 -4.37
CA PHE A 167 9.66 -3.35 -2.98
C PHE A 167 8.32 -3.86 -2.42
N GLY A 168 7.22 -3.15 -2.70
CA GLY A 168 5.88 -3.60 -2.35
C GLY A 168 5.55 -4.95 -2.96
N LEU A 169 5.69 -5.09 -4.29
CA LEU A 169 5.47 -6.36 -4.99
C LEU A 169 6.27 -7.51 -4.39
N SER A 170 7.57 -7.29 -4.11
CA SER A 170 8.44 -8.33 -3.56
C SER A 170 7.96 -8.84 -2.19
N ARG A 171 7.42 -7.94 -1.33
CA ARG A 171 6.91 -8.31 -0.01
C ARG A 171 5.56 -9.04 -0.06
N TRP A 172 4.72 -8.71 -1.04
CA TRP A 172 3.41 -9.35 -1.19
C TRP A 172 3.48 -10.70 -1.88
N PHE A 173 4.37 -10.88 -2.89
CA PHE A 173 4.34 -12.00 -3.81
C PHE A 173 5.51 -12.97 -3.70
N GLN A 174 6.42 -12.79 -2.74
CA GLN A 174 7.50 -13.73 -2.48
C GLN A 174 7.88 -13.78 -0.99
N GLN A 175 8.54 -14.86 -0.59
CA GLN A 175 9.17 -15.00 0.73
C GLN A 175 10.26 -13.94 0.91
N THR A 176 10.67 -13.71 2.16
CA THR A 176 11.67 -12.67 2.47
C THR A 176 12.99 -12.88 1.73
N TYR A 177 13.60 -11.78 1.30
CA TYR A 177 14.80 -11.76 0.48
C TYR A 177 15.94 -12.70 0.94
N PRO A 178 16.35 -12.77 2.24
CA PRO A 178 17.50 -13.57 2.64
C PRO A 178 17.40 -15.04 2.30
N ILE A 179 16.18 -15.59 2.31
CA ILE A 179 15.94 -17.00 2.01
C ILE A 179 15.52 -17.24 0.55
N ALA A 180 14.90 -16.27 -0.09
CA ALA A 180 14.30 -16.45 -1.40
C ALA A 180 15.00 -15.67 -2.54
N LYS A 181 16.17 -15.08 -2.33
CA LYS A 181 16.83 -14.21 -3.34
C LYS A 181 17.08 -14.89 -4.68
N ASN A 182 17.30 -16.21 -4.69
CA ASN A 182 17.52 -16.99 -5.90
C ASN A 182 16.22 -17.59 -6.48
N MET A 183 15.08 -17.36 -5.81
CA MET A 183 13.76 -17.80 -6.27
C MET A 183 13.18 -16.79 -7.27
N PRO A 184 12.11 -17.17 -8.00
CA PRO A 184 11.44 -16.26 -8.92
C PRO A 184 11.01 -14.96 -8.25
N GLY A 185 11.47 -13.84 -8.80
CA GLY A 185 11.11 -12.48 -8.41
C GLY A 185 9.88 -11.96 -9.14
N MET A 186 9.92 -10.67 -9.49
CA MET A 186 8.84 -9.99 -10.20
C MET A 186 9.25 -9.73 -11.65
N PRO A 187 8.32 -9.77 -12.63
CA PRO A 187 8.58 -9.24 -13.96
C PRO A 187 9.05 -7.80 -13.90
N ILE A 188 10.21 -7.50 -14.51
CA ILE A 188 10.83 -6.18 -14.44
C ILE A 188 10.56 -5.43 -15.73
N TYR A 189 9.91 -4.28 -15.62
CA TYR A 189 9.66 -3.32 -16.69
C TYR A 189 10.31 -1.99 -16.32
N THR A 190 11.20 -1.51 -17.17
CA THR A 190 11.92 -0.25 -16.98
C THR A 190 11.59 0.80 -18.04
N GLU A 191 10.83 0.40 -19.05
CA GLU A 191 10.34 1.24 -20.15
C GLU A 191 8.81 1.33 -20.11
N PRO A 192 8.20 2.35 -20.68
CA PRO A 192 6.75 2.43 -20.85
C PRO A 192 6.20 1.20 -21.58
N SER A 193 5.07 0.70 -21.12
CA SER A 193 4.39 -0.46 -21.70
C SER A 193 3.02 -0.06 -22.24
N ASP A 194 2.65 -0.62 -23.39
CA ASP A 194 1.34 -0.51 -24.02
C ASP A 194 0.71 -1.89 -24.26
N VAL A 195 -0.40 -1.94 -25.01
CA VAL A 195 -1.14 -3.17 -25.30
C VAL A 195 -0.35 -4.16 -26.17
N ASP A 196 0.64 -3.69 -26.91
CA ASP A 196 1.47 -4.50 -27.81
C ASP A 196 2.79 -4.92 -27.14
N THR A 197 3.09 -4.42 -25.95
CA THR A 197 4.32 -4.73 -25.23
C THR A 197 4.30 -6.17 -24.75
N PRO A 198 5.27 -7.03 -25.16
CA PRO A 198 5.35 -8.41 -24.69
C PRO A 198 5.51 -8.48 -23.17
N GLY A 199 4.81 -9.41 -22.54
CA GLY A 199 4.97 -9.66 -21.12
C GLY A 199 6.40 -10.13 -20.77
N ALA A 200 6.98 -9.60 -19.72
CA ALA A 200 8.29 -10.00 -19.23
C ALA A 200 8.22 -11.29 -18.38
N PRO A 201 9.23 -12.15 -18.43
CA PRO A 201 9.32 -13.30 -17.53
C PRO A 201 9.66 -12.82 -16.10
N ARG A 202 9.41 -13.69 -15.14
CA ARG A 202 9.97 -13.50 -13.79
C ARG A 202 11.49 -13.71 -13.83
N GLY A 203 12.22 -12.69 -13.39
CA GLY A 203 13.62 -12.86 -13.02
C GLY A 203 13.75 -13.47 -11.63
N THR A 204 14.92 -13.41 -11.04
CA THR A 204 15.15 -13.76 -9.64
C THR A 204 14.67 -12.63 -8.70
N LEU A 205 14.43 -12.95 -7.44
CA LEU A 205 14.17 -11.93 -6.43
C LEU A 205 15.38 -11.00 -6.23
N GLU A 206 16.60 -11.53 -6.39
CA GLU A 206 17.85 -10.74 -6.42
C GLU A 206 17.80 -9.64 -7.48
N GLU A 207 17.40 -9.97 -8.72
CA GLU A 207 17.28 -9.00 -9.81
C GLU A 207 16.21 -7.94 -9.51
N THR A 208 15.09 -8.34 -8.88
CA THR A 208 14.09 -7.39 -8.40
C THR A 208 14.67 -6.40 -7.39
N TYR A 209 15.46 -6.89 -6.41
CA TYR A 209 16.11 -6.02 -5.43
C TYR A 209 17.22 -5.17 -6.02
N GLN A 210 17.95 -5.66 -7.01
CA GLN A 210 18.92 -4.85 -7.75
C GLN A 210 18.24 -3.68 -8.48
N GLN A 211 17.10 -3.92 -9.12
CA GLN A 211 16.35 -2.87 -9.81
C GLN A 211 15.81 -1.82 -8.82
N LEU A 212 15.13 -2.23 -7.76
CA LEU A 212 14.58 -1.28 -6.79
C LEU A 212 15.66 -0.47 -6.05
N LEU A 213 16.82 -1.09 -5.73
CA LEU A 213 17.94 -0.38 -5.14
C LEU A 213 18.59 0.60 -6.12
N SER A 214 18.72 0.22 -7.39
CA SER A 214 19.20 1.13 -8.44
C SER A 214 18.31 2.37 -8.52
N ASP A 215 16.98 2.19 -8.52
CA ASP A 215 16.01 3.29 -8.58
C ASP A 215 16.12 4.18 -7.33
N LEU A 216 16.06 3.61 -6.13
CA LEU A 216 16.06 4.37 -4.88
C LEU A 216 17.39 5.09 -4.62
N THR A 217 18.53 4.44 -4.88
CA THR A 217 19.85 5.06 -4.68
C THR A 217 20.17 6.13 -5.73
N THR A 218 19.54 6.05 -6.91
CA THR A 218 19.58 7.13 -7.91
C THR A 218 18.66 8.28 -7.53
N ALA A 219 17.47 7.98 -7.00
CA ALA A 219 16.49 8.98 -6.60
C ALA A 219 16.96 9.84 -5.41
N GLU A 220 17.63 9.24 -4.40
CA GLU A 220 18.02 9.95 -3.18
C GLU A 220 18.80 11.24 -3.46
N PRO A 221 19.95 11.23 -4.19
CA PRO A 221 20.68 12.46 -4.48
C PRO A 221 19.94 13.39 -5.45
N MET A 222 19.07 12.89 -6.33
CA MET A 222 18.29 13.74 -7.24
C MET A 222 17.28 14.60 -6.49
N LEU A 223 16.86 14.18 -5.30
CA LEU A 223 15.90 14.89 -4.46
C LEU A 223 16.58 15.78 -3.40
N GLU A 224 17.90 15.93 -3.43
CA GLU A 224 18.59 16.84 -2.52
C GLU A 224 18.14 18.29 -2.80
N GLY A 225 17.72 18.97 -1.73
CA GLY A 225 17.20 20.34 -1.83
C GLY A 225 15.72 20.47 -2.26
N PHE A 226 15.08 19.37 -2.66
CA PHE A 226 13.63 19.38 -2.92
C PHE A 226 12.87 19.53 -1.60
N VAL A 227 11.99 20.52 -1.54
CA VAL A 227 11.11 20.78 -0.41
C VAL A 227 9.66 20.57 -0.83
N ARG A 228 9.03 19.53 -0.33
CA ARG A 228 7.60 19.30 -0.59
C ARG A 228 6.74 20.33 0.14
N SER A 229 5.60 20.66 -0.45
CA SER A 229 4.59 21.48 0.21
C SER A 229 3.94 20.72 1.38
N SER A 230 3.70 21.41 2.50
CA SER A 230 2.92 20.85 3.62
C SER A 230 1.48 20.48 3.22
N SER A 231 0.96 21.06 2.14
CA SER A 231 -0.37 20.70 1.60
C SER A 231 -0.38 19.34 0.89
N PHE A 232 0.79 18.79 0.56
CA PHE A 232 0.94 17.52 -0.17
C PHE A 232 1.91 16.57 0.57
N PRO A 233 1.55 16.10 1.79
CA PRO A 233 2.41 15.24 2.61
C PRO A 233 2.62 13.84 2.01
N ASN A 234 1.88 13.50 0.97
CA ASN A 234 2.00 12.26 0.21
C ASN A 234 3.11 12.29 -0.87
N VAL A 235 3.70 13.46 -1.15
CA VAL A 235 4.79 13.59 -2.11
C VAL A 235 6.09 13.04 -1.53
N ILE A 236 6.85 12.28 -2.32
CA ILE A 236 8.12 11.69 -1.92
C ILE A 236 9.24 12.74 -2.02
N ASP A 237 9.90 13.01 -0.92
CA ASP A 237 11.14 13.79 -0.83
C ASP A 237 12.35 12.89 -0.51
N GLN A 238 13.52 13.47 -0.41
CA GLN A 238 14.75 12.75 -0.07
C GLN A 238 14.62 11.94 1.22
N THR A 239 13.92 12.48 2.22
CA THR A 239 13.80 11.81 3.53
C THR A 239 12.88 10.59 3.46
N VAL A 240 11.80 10.65 2.67
CA VAL A 240 10.98 9.47 2.40
C VAL A 240 11.78 8.39 1.70
N VAL A 241 12.62 8.73 0.70
CA VAL A 241 13.51 7.75 0.04
C VAL A 241 14.49 7.13 1.03
N GLN A 242 15.04 7.93 1.95
CA GLN A 242 15.94 7.45 3.00
C GLN A 242 15.23 6.46 3.94
N GLY A 243 13.97 6.72 4.30
CA GLY A 243 13.16 5.79 5.09
C GLY A 243 12.89 4.48 4.35
N ILE A 244 12.49 4.54 3.07
CA ILE A 244 12.29 3.35 2.24
C ILE A 244 13.58 2.53 2.14
N LEU A 245 14.74 3.18 1.96
CA LEU A 245 16.04 2.50 1.92
C LEU A 245 16.35 1.81 3.26
N SER A 246 15.99 2.41 4.41
CA SER A 246 16.12 1.77 5.72
C SER A 246 15.31 0.47 5.79
N GLU A 247 14.03 0.49 5.33
CA GLU A 247 13.19 -0.71 5.28
C GLU A 247 13.73 -1.78 4.32
N VAL A 248 14.15 -1.39 3.12
CA VAL A 248 14.72 -2.30 2.13
C VAL A 248 15.94 -3.02 2.69
N TYR A 249 16.89 -2.28 3.26
CA TYR A 249 18.09 -2.85 3.85
C TYR A 249 17.80 -3.69 5.10
N GLN A 250 16.76 -3.35 5.87
CA GLN A 250 16.29 -4.17 6.99
C GLN A 250 15.82 -5.55 6.49
N VAL A 251 14.99 -5.59 5.44
CA VAL A 251 14.52 -6.84 4.83
C VAL A 251 15.68 -7.65 4.26
N MET A 252 16.66 -6.99 3.65
CA MET A 252 17.90 -7.64 3.13
C MET A 252 18.84 -8.11 4.23
N ARG A 253 18.64 -7.72 5.50
CA ARG A 253 19.55 -7.94 6.63
C ARG A 253 20.90 -7.23 6.46
N GLU A 254 20.94 -6.18 5.66
CA GLU A 254 22.07 -5.27 5.52
C GLU A 254 22.06 -4.23 6.67
N TRP A 255 22.22 -4.72 7.89
CA TRP A 255 21.95 -4.00 9.13
C TRP A 255 22.66 -2.66 9.24
N SER A 256 23.92 -2.58 8.80
CA SER A 256 24.69 -1.33 8.85
C SER A 256 24.08 -0.23 8.00
N LYS A 257 23.56 -0.59 6.81
CA LYS A 257 22.91 0.37 5.91
C LYS A 257 21.51 0.74 6.42
N SER A 258 20.76 -0.24 6.92
CA SER A 258 19.45 0.03 7.54
C SER A 258 19.58 1.03 8.68
N GLU A 259 20.56 0.83 9.59
CA GLU A 259 20.86 1.78 10.68
C GLU A 259 21.25 3.16 10.15
N GLU A 260 22.15 3.22 9.16
CA GLU A 260 22.63 4.48 8.56
C GLU A 260 21.45 5.32 8.06
N TYR A 261 20.57 4.71 7.23
CA TYR A 261 19.44 5.40 6.64
C TYR A 261 18.38 5.78 7.69
N ALA A 262 18.10 4.91 8.65
CA ALA A 262 17.20 5.24 9.76
C ALA A 262 17.70 6.47 10.55
N ARG A 263 19.01 6.53 10.84
CA ARG A 263 19.61 7.67 11.56
C ARG A 263 19.60 8.98 10.74
N LYS A 264 19.72 8.92 9.41
CA LYS A 264 19.53 10.09 8.53
C LYS A 264 18.14 10.71 8.70
N VAL A 265 17.14 9.87 8.79
CA VAL A 265 15.75 10.29 8.99
C VAL A 265 15.53 10.86 10.40
N LEU A 266 16.01 10.15 11.42
CA LEU A 266 15.89 10.56 12.83
C LEU A 266 16.58 11.90 13.12
N ALA A 267 17.60 12.27 12.35
CA ALA A 267 18.24 13.57 12.46
C ALA A 267 17.35 14.74 12.03
N LYS A 268 16.27 14.48 11.31
CA LYS A 268 15.36 15.49 10.73
C LYS A 268 13.98 15.52 11.38
N TYR A 269 13.51 14.38 11.91
CA TYR A 269 12.16 14.21 12.42
C TYR A 269 12.18 13.78 13.89
N PRO A 270 11.45 14.48 14.78
CA PRO A 270 11.31 14.09 16.18
C PRO A 270 10.45 12.83 16.31
N LEU A 271 10.50 12.17 17.46
CA LEU A 271 9.58 11.07 17.76
C LEU A 271 8.17 11.62 18.04
N THR A 272 7.17 10.77 17.84
CA THR A 272 5.76 11.09 18.13
C THR A 272 5.57 11.31 19.62
N THR A 273 5.11 12.49 20.01
CA THR A 273 4.81 12.79 21.42
C THR A 273 3.60 11.99 21.91
N ASN A 274 3.42 11.88 23.23
CA ASN A 274 2.24 11.23 23.79
C ASN A 274 0.95 11.98 23.43
N ASP A 275 1.01 13.31 23.40
CA ASP A 275 -0.13 14.14 23.00
C ASP A 275 -0.53 13.84 21.53
N ASP A 276 0.44 13.81 20.62
CA ASP A 276 0.18 13.45 19.22
C ASP A 276 -0.35 12.01 19.08
N TYR A 277 0.23 11.06 19.84
CA TYR A 277 -0.20 9.65 19.79
C TYR A 277 -1.65 9.47 20.27
N THR A 278 -2.09 10.26 21.24
CA THR A 278 -3.41 10.14 21.88
C THR A 278 -4.47 11.06 21.31
N SER A 279 -4.10 11.98 20.40
CA SER A 279 -5.02 12.96 19.78
C SER A 279 -6.04 12.35 18.83
N GLY A 280 -5.86 11.10 18.39
CA GLY A 280 -6.68 10.42 17.40
C GLY A 280 -5.87 9.95 16.20
N PHE A 281 -4.60 10.28 16.13
CA PHE A 281 -3.63 9.82 15.14
C PHE A 281 -4.12 10.01 13.69
N ASN A 282 -4.62 11.22 13.40
CA ASN A 282 -5.37 11.55 12.18
C ASN A 282 -4.91 12.86 11.50
N ASP A 283 -3.85 13.50 12.02
CA ASP A 283 -3.38 14.82 11.58
C ASP A 283 -2.01 14.75 10.90
N ASP A 284 -1.96 15.07 9.62
CA ASP A 284 -0.75 15.12 8.80
C ASP A 284 0.20 16.28 9.16
N SER A 285 -0.18 17.17 10.07
CA SER A 285 0.72 18.19 10.65
C SER A 285 1.58 17.65 11.79
N THR A 286 1.36 16.39 12.22
CA THR A 286 2.15 15.73 13.27
C THR A 286 3.63 15.72 12.91
N PRO A 287 4.52 16.34 13.72
CA PRO A 287 5.92 16.57 13.33
C PRO A 287 6.75 15.30 13.10
N SER A 288 6.32 14.17 13.64
CA SER A 288 6.97 12.86 13.48
C SER A 288 6.62 12.15 12.18
N TRP A 289 5.59 12.61 11.46
CA TRP A 289 5.12 11.97 10.24
C TRP A 289 5.98 12.38 9.04
N ILE A 290 6.68 11.42 8.48
CA ILE A 290 7.60 11.60 7.35
C ILE A 290 6.83 11.53 6.03
N TRP A 291 5.89 10.59 5.93
CA TRP A 291 5.06 10.36 4.75
C TRP A 291 3.65 9.98 5.19
N SER A 292 2.65 10.62 4.58
CA SER A 292 1.26 10.40 4.96
C SER A 292 0.32 10.59 3.78
N ILE A 293 -0.85 9.97 3.86
CA ILE A 293 -1.94 10.10 2.90
C ILE A 293 -2.97 11.09 3.46
N LYS A 294 -3.04 12.25 2.86
CA LYS A 294 -4.05 13.27 3.18
C LYS A 294 -5.34 13.00 2.43
N GLN A 295 -6.46 12.95 3.15
CA GLN A 295 -7.78 12.97 2.53
C GLN A 295 -8.23 14.42 2.29
N THR A 296 -8.87 14.67 1.16
CA THR A 296 -9.50 15.96 0.85
C THR A 296 -11.01 15.76 0.71
N GLU A 297 -11.77 16.84 0.63
CA GLU A 297 -13.23 16.77 0.48
C GLU A 297 -13.63 16.01 -0.81
N GLU A 298 -12.88 16.22 -1.89
CA GLU A 298 -13.12 15.57 -3.18
C GLU A 298 -12.58 14.13 -3.25
N GLN A 299 -11.61 13.80 -2.41
CA GLN A 299 -10.89 12.53 -2.41
C GLN A 299 -10.91 11.88 -1.03
N ASN A 300 -12.10 11.80 -0.43
CA ASN A 300 -12.27 11.14 0.85
C ASN A 300 -12.81 9.72 0.67
N MET A 301 -12.42 8.84 1.58
CA MET A 301 -12.88 7.47 1.62
C MET A 301 -14.25 7.34 2.30
N GLY A 302 -14.72 8.38 2.97
CA GLY A 302 -15.96 8.39 3.72
C GLY A 302 -16.07 7.18 4.66
N ASP A 303 -17.17 6.47 4.56
CA ASP A 303 -17.45 5.27 5.34
C ASP A 303 -16.47 4.11 5.12
N TYR A 304 -15.62 4.18 4.10
CA TYR A 304 -14.58 3.19 3.80
C TYR A 304 -13.22 3.57 4.36
N SER A 305 -13.12 4.73 5.00
CA SER A 305 -11.91 5.18 5.67
C SER A 305 -11.45 4.19 6.75
N PRO A 306 -10.13 4.04 6.98
CA PRO A 306 -9.63 3.32 8.14
C PRO A 306 -10.27 3.77 9.45
N PHE A 307 -10.54 5.07 9.62
CA PHE A 307 -11.19 5.60 10.82
C PHE A 307 -12.65 5.11 10.98
N ALA A 308 -13.34 4.77 9.89
CA ALA A 308 -14.65 4.14 9.92
C ALA A 308 -14.59 2.63 10.19
N MET A 309 -13.44 2.00 9.96
CA MET A 309 -13.21 0.56 10.20
C MET A 309 -12.86 0.28 11.65
N TRP A 310 -12.12 1.16 12.33
CA TRP A 310 -11.80 1.00 13.74
C TRP A 310 -13.02 1.16 14.62
N TYR A 311 -13.24 0.18 15.49
CA TYR A 311 -14.26 0.29 16.52
C TYR A 311 -13.74 1.14 17.66
N ASN A 312 -14.25 2.36 17.82
CA ASN A 312 -13.74 3.36 18.75
C ASN A 312 -14.80 3.90 19.74
N GLY A 313 -15.96 3.27 19.83
CA GLY A 313 -17.02 3.64 20.75
C GLY A 313 -17.79 4.93 20.37
N THR A 314 -17.40 5.64 19.31
CA THR A 314 -18.08 6.82 18.79
C THR A 314 -18.87 6.47 17.52
N ARG A 315 -19.93 7.22 17.23
CA ARG A 315 -20.84 6.90 16.12
C ARG A 315 -20.66 7.73 14.86
N SER A 316 -19.89 8.80 14.91
CA SER A 316 -19.84 9.75 13.80
C SER A 316 -19.23 9.16 12.52
N CYS A 317 -18.30 8.20 12.65
CA CYS A 317 -17.65 7.50 11.55
C CYS A 317 -17.96 6.00 11.49
N TRP A 318 -19.08 5.57 12.01
CA TRP A 318 -19.29 4.19 12.45
C TRP A 318 -20.12 3.35 11.48
N THR A 319 -19.70 3.21 10.25
CA THR A 319 -20.47 2.42 9.29
C THR A 319 -20.13 0.93 9.35
N PHE A 320 -18.87 0.58 9.54
CA PHE A 320 -18.44 -0.81 9.55
C PHE A 320 -17.89 -1.25 10.90
N ALA A 321 -17.11 -0.42 11.60
CA ALA A 321 -16.58 -0.64 12.96
C ALA A 321 -16.15 -2.10 13.21
N CYS A 322 -15.34 -2.66 12.30
CA CYS A 322 -15.04 -4.09 12.29
C CYS A 322 -13.66 -4.43 12.84
N PHE A 323 -12.77 -3.44 13.09
CA PHE A 323 -11.43 -3.69 13.58
C PHE A 323 -11.40 -3.61 15.11
N ILE A 324 -10.96 -4.69 15.71
CA ILE A 324 -10.83 -4.89 17.15
C ILE A 324 -9.43 -5.45 17.46
N LEU A 325 -9.05 -5.47 18.74
CA LEU A 325 -7.74 -5.95 19.16
C LEU A 325 -7.81 -7.37 19.71
N ALA A 326 -6.75 -8.13 19.48
CA ALA A 326 -6.56 -9.45 20.05
C ALA A 326 -6.24 -9.36 21.55
N ASP A 327 -6.81 -10.28 22.35
CA ASP A 327 -6.54 -10.35 23.79
C ASP A 327 -5.04 -10.54 24.10
N ASP A 328 -4.36 -11.36 23.30
CA ASP A 328 -2.94 -11.66 23.51
C ASP A 328 -2.05 -10.47 23.13
N PHE A 329 -2.48 -9.65 22.19
CA PHE A 329 -1.81 -8.39 21.88
C PHE A 329 -1.94 -7.39 23.04
N VAL A 330 -3.14 -7.23 23.60
CA VAL A 330 -3.36 -6.30 24.73
C VAL A 330 -2.52 -6.68 25.96
N LYS A 331 -2.30 -7.98 26.19
CA LYS A 331 -1.45 -8.48 27.30
C LYS A 331 0.04 -8.13 27.16
N LEU A 332 0.49 -7.65 25.99
CA LEU A 332 1.87 -7.20 25.80
C LEU A 332 2.19 -5.87 26.49
N PHE A 333 1.17 -5.13 26.90
CA PHE A 333 1.32 -3.79 27.47
C PHE A 333 1.26 -3.81 28.99
N ASP A 334 2.06 -2.96 29.60
CA ASP A 334 1.95 -2.64 31.02
C ASP A 334 0.84 -1.59 31.24
N GLU A 335 0.22 -1.58 32.41
CA GLU A 335 -0.82 -0.61 32.76
C GLU A 335 -0.31 0.85 32.76
N SER A 336 1.00 1.08 32.98
CA SER A 336 1.64 2.39 32.92
C SER A 336 1.88 2.89 31.51
N ASP A 337 1.80 2.01 30.50
CA ASP A 337 2.02 2.36 29.10
C ASP A 337 0.86 3.20 28.56
N ILE A 338 1.16 4.39 28.04
CA ILE A 338 0.13 5.28 27.50
C ILE A 338 -0.67 4.64 26.36
N ARG A 339 -0.07 3.72 25.61
CA ARG A 339 -0.71 2.99 24.54
C ARG A 339 -1.78 2.01 25.06
N TYR A 340 -1.55 1.38 26.24
CA TYR A 340 -2.57 0.60 26.94
C TYR A 340 -3.79 1.45 27.27
N GLN A 341 -3.57 2.70 27.69
CA GLN A 341 -4.66 3.64 28.02
C GLN A 341 -5.48 4.04 26.79
N GLN A 342 -4.97 3.79 25.56
CA GLN A 342 -5.71 3.94 24.31
C GLN A 342 -6.49 2.65 23.93
N MET A 343 -6.53 1.65 24.79
CA MET A 343 -7.30 0.42 24.61
C MET A 343 -8.43 0.36 25.63
N GLN A 344 -9.61 0.03 25.17
CA GLN A 344 -10.79 -0.07 26.04
C GLN A 344 -11.47 -1.41 25.84
N TYR A 345 -11.78 -2.07 26.95
CA TYR A 345 -12.60 -3.26 26.90
C TYR A 345 -14.05 -2.88 26.70
N TRP A 346 -14.62 -3.27 25.58
CA TRP A 346 -16.00 -2.95 25.21
C TRP A 346 -16.96 -4.07 25.63
N ASP A 347 -17.94 -3.70 26.44
CA ASP A 347 -19.10 -4.56 26.76
C ASP A 347 -20.28 -3.94 26.02
N ASP A 348 -20.81 -4.67 25.01
CA ASP A 348 -21.82 -4.13 24.11
C ASP A 348 -23.08 -3.69 24.90
N PRO A 349 -23.39 -2.39 24.93
CA PRO A 349 -24.56 -1.89 25.66
C PRO A 349 -25.90 -2.36 25.06
N ALA A 350 -25.88 -2.91 23.83
CA ALA A 350 -27.07 -3.53 23.21
C ALA A 350 -27.35 -4.94 23.72
N GLY A 351 -26.50 -5.48 24.62
CA GLY A 351 -26.71 -6.77 25.26
C GLY A 351 -26.55 -7.99 24.35
N THR A 352 -25.77 -7.86 23.26
CA THR A 352 -25.50 -8.97 22.32
C THR A 352 -24.49 -9.98 22.89
N SER A 353 -24.03 -9.81 24.11
CA SER A 353 -23.00 -10.63 24.78
C SER A 353 -21.61 -10.56 24.13
N ARG A 354 -21.37 -9.62 23.21
CA ARG A 354 -20.06 -9.45 22.58
C ARG A 354 -19.20 -8.55 23.43
N LYS A 355 -18.01 -9.07 23.78
CA LYS A 355 -17.01 -8.36 24.56
C LYS A 355 -15.68 -8.46 23.82
N PHE A 356 -15.03 -7.33 23.63
CA PHE A 356 -13.76 -7.26 22.90
C PHE A 356 -13.00 -5.98 23.24
N TRP A 357 -11.72 -5.95 22.91
CA TRP A 357 -10.90 -4.75 23.02
C TRP A 357 -11.03 -3.87 21.79
N ILE A 358 -11.15 -2.57 22.00
CA ILE A 358 -11.17 -1.54 20.97
C ILE A 358 -9.95 -0.65 21.08
N SER A 359 -9.52 -0.07 19.94
CA SER A 359 -8.44 0.89 19.88
C SER A 359 -8.99 2.32 19.84
N MET A 360 -8.45 3.17 20.72
CA MET A 360 -8.68 4.60 20.71
C MET A 360 -7.54 5.37 20.02
N LYS A 361 -6.52 4.69 19.48
CA LYS A 361 -5.43 5.29 18.73
C LYS A 361 -5.96 5.98 17.47
N PHE A 362 -6.77 5.29 16.68
CA PHE A 362 -7.30 5.80 15.42
C PHE A 362 -8.71 6.34 15.61
N ARG A 363 -8.82 7.66 15.75
CA ARG A 363 -10.10 8.34 15.97
C ARG A 363 -10.22 9.55 15.04
N ASP A 364 -11.26 9.56 14.28
CA ASP A 364 -11.80 10.76 13.68
C ASP A 364 -13.30 10.78 14.00
N THR A 365 -13.71 11.70 14.85
CA THR A 365 -15.06 11.77 15.37
C THR A 365 -15.97 12.68 14.55
N GLU A 366 -15.43 13.36 13.54
CA GLU A 366 -16.19 14.33 12.74
C GLU A 366 -16.70 13.71 11.45
N ASP A 367 -15.81 13.30 10.56
CA ASP A 367 -16.21 12.92 9.19
C ASP A 367 -15.40 11.78 8.58
N CYS A 368 -14.55 11.10 9.35
CA CYS A 368 -13.66 10.02 8.89
C CYS A 368 -12.64 10.44 7.82
N ARG A 369 -12.29 11.70 7.74
CA ARG A 369 -11.35 12.24 6.75
C ARG A 369 -9.96 12.50 7.30
N GLY A 370 -9.65 11.96 8.45
CA GLY A 370 -8.29 12.02 9.04
C GLY A 370 -7.24 11.55 8.04
N SER A 371 -6.08 12.17 8.11
CA SER A 371 -4.90 11.74 7.35
C SER A 371 -4.33 10.45 7.93
N MET A 372 -3.68 9.65 7.10
CA MET A 372 -3.12 8.36 7.50
C MET A 372 -1.61 8.39 7.34
N VAL A 373 -0.90 7.99 8.37
CA VAL A 373 0.55 7.82 8.31
C VAL A 373 0.92 6.63 7.44
N VAL A 374 1.98 6.81 6.64
CA VAL A 374 2.62 5.74 5.87
C VAL A 374 4.01 5.45 6.44
N MET A 375 4.70 6.50 6.91
CA MET A 375 6.02 6.39 7.51
C MET A 375 6.20 7.47 8.58
N ARG A 376 6.78 7.11 9.71
CA ARG A 376 7.10 8.04 10.80
C ARG A 376 8.41 7.70 11.50
N SER A 377 8.94 8.65 12.24
CA SER A 377 10.24 8.54 12.89
C SER A 377 10.35 7.42 13.93
N ASP A 378 9.27 7.09 14.62
CA ASP A 378 9.26 5.99 15.60
C ASP A 378 9.53 4.62 14.93
N GLU A 379 9.07 4.41 13.70
CA GLU A 379 9.45 3.26 12.90
C GLU A 379 10.97 3.26 12.65
N MET A 380 11.52 4.39 12.24
CA MET A 380 12.95 4.53 11.99
C MET A 380 13.80 4.30 13.25
N LEU A 381 13.29 4.72 14.41
CA LEU A 381 13.93 4.42 15.69
C LEU A 381 14.02 2.91 15.95
N LEU A 382 12.92 2.20 15.70
CA LEU A 382 12.85 0.75 15.88
C LEU A 382 13.67 0.00 14.82
N ASN A 383 13.75 0.50 13.58
CA ASN A 383 14.64 -0.02 12.56
C ASN A 383 16.11 0.11 13.00
N ALA A 384 16.51 1.28 13.52
CA ALA A 384 17.86 1.50 14.02
C ALA A 384 18.17 0.62 15.24
N ALA A 385 17.21 0.48 16.18
CA ALA A 385 17.38 -0.37 17.36
C ALA A 385 17.58 -1.84 16.98
N GLU A 386 16.75 -2.38 16.07
CA GLU A 386 16.90 -3.75 15.58
C GLU A 386 18.22 -3.93 14.85
N ALA A 387 18.57 -3.00 13.97
CA ALA A 387 19.83 -3.05 13.23
C ALA A 387 21.04 -3.02 14.17
N CYS A 388 21.03 -2.21 15.23
CA CYS A 388 22.08 -2.20 16.25
C CYS A 388 22.15 -3.54 17.01
N ALA A 389 21.02 -4.10 17.43
CA ALA A 389 20.97 -5.38 18.12
C ALA A 389 21.52 -6.51 17.26
N ARG A 390 21.13 -6.57 15.99
CA ARG A 390 21.60 -7.57 15.02
C ARG A 390 23.09 -7.44 14.66
N GLN A 391 23.69 -6.28 14.90
CA GLN A 391 25.14 -6.04 14.75
C GLN A 391 25.93 -6.29 16.06
N GLY A 392 25.27 -6.70 17.14
CA GLY A 392 25.91 -6.87 18.45
C GLY A 392 26.17 -5.56 19.21
N LYS A 393 25.64 -4.42 18.74
CA LYS A 393 25.70 -3.11 19.42
C LYS A 393 24.60 -3.00 20.46
N GLU A 394 24.57 -3.95 21.43
CA GLU A 394 23.46 -4.09 22.37
C GLU A 394 23.18 -2.87 23.23
N SER A 395 24.22 -2.13 23.66
CA SER A 395 24.05 -0.94 24.44
C SER A 395 23.30 0.14 23.69
N GLU A 396 23.70 0.40 22.43
CA GLU A 396 23.03 1.36 21.56
C GLU A 396 21.59 0.95 21.24
N ALA A 397 21.38 -0.35 20.97
CA ALA A 397 20.05 -0.89 20.72
C ALA A 397 19.10 -0.68 21.91
N LYS A 398 19.58 -0.94 23.13
CA LYS A 398 18.80 -0.67 24.36
C LYS A 398 18.54 0.80 24.59
N ASP A 399 19.51 1.66 24.30
CA ASP A 399 19.34 3.10 24.47
C ASP A 399 18.35 3.68 23.45
N LEU A 400 18.35 3.19 22.20
CA LEU A 400 17.35 3.54 21.20
C LEU A 400 15.95 3.05 21.59
N LEU A 401 15.85 1.79 22.00
CA LEU A 401 14.58 1.20 22.42
C LEU A 401 14.03 1.93 23.66
N TRP A 402 14.89 2.27 24.62
CA TRP A 402 14.51 2.97 25.83
C TRP A 402 13.95 4.37 25.56
N GLN A 403 14.42 5.08 24.55
CA GLN A 403 13.84 6.39 24.20
C GLN A 403 12.32 6.28 23.92
N LEU A 404 11.90 5.22 23.24
CA LEU A 404 10.48 4.99 22.99
C LEU A 404 9.75 4.48 24.24
N GLN A 405 10.32 3.49 24.95
CA GLN A 405 9.71 2.91 26.15
C GLN A 405 9.51 3.96 27.25
N ASP A 406 10.52 4.80 27.49
CA ASP A 406 10.44 5.90 28.47
C ASP A 406 9.34 6.90 28.11
N MET A 407 9.32 7.33 26.84
CA MET A 407 8.28 8.24 26.34
C MET A 407 6.87 7.67 26.50
N ARG A 408 6.68 6.36 26.27
CA ARG A 408 5.38 5.70 26.39
C ARG A 408 5.03 5.31 27.83
N GLY A 409 5.94 5.45 28.80
CA GLY A 409 5.75 4.97 30.16
C GLY A 409 5.78 3.43 30.29
N ALA A 410 6.38 2.76 29.31
CA ALA A 410 6.57 1.33 29.29
C ALA A 410 7.77 0.89 30.15
N VAL A 411 7.79 -0.37 30.53
CA VAL A 411 8.90 -0.95 31.31
C VAL A 411 10.14 -1.12 30.42
N ARG A 412 11.29 -0.66 30.93
CA ARG A 412 12.58 -0.83 30.25
C ARG A 412 12.94 -2.30 30.12
N THR A 413 13.33 -2.72 28.93
CA THR A 413 13.85 -4.07 28.71
C THR A 413 15.28 -4.21 29.23
N GLU A 414 15.56 -5.35 29.90
CA GLU A 414 16.90 -5.76 30.30
C GLU A 414 17.43 -6.94 29.43
N ALA A 415 16.67 -7.34 28.43
CA ALA A 415 16.99 -8.45 27.52
C ALA A 415 18.35 -8.24 26.81
N SER A 416 18.97 -9.32 26.35
CA SER A 416 20.21 -9.32 25.58
C SER A 416 20.20 -10.41 24.51
N GLY A 417 21.09 -10.33 23.53
CA GLY A 417 21.16 -11.29 22.42
C GLY A 417 19.85 -11.38 21.64
N GLU A 418 19.40 -12.56 21.29
CA GLU A 418 18.15 -12.79 20.55
C GLU A 418 16.89 -12.35 21.32
N GLU A 419 16.91 -12.40 22.66
CA GLU A 419 15.80 -11.87 23.46
C GLU A 419 15.67 -10.34 23.38
N LEU A 420 16.77 -9.62 23.15
CA LEU A 420 16.72 -8.18 22.87
C LEU A 420 16.06 -7.90 21.50
N VAL A 421 16.42 -8.68 20.50
CA VAL A 421 15.78 -8.57 19.17
C VAL A 421 14.29 -8.84 19.26
N LYS A 422 13.90 -9.86 20.02
CA LYS A 422 12.49 -10.18 20.27
C LYS A 422 11.78 -9.06 21.04
N ALA A 423 12.43 -8.45 22.02
CA ALA A 423 11.87 -7.31 22.76
C ALA A 423 11.65 -6.09 21.83
N ILE A 424 12.58 -5.81 20.92
CA ILE A 424 12.44 -4.76 19.92
C ILE A 424 11.27 -5.06 18.96
N TRP A 425 11.13 -6.31 18.52
CA TRP A 425 10.00 -6.70 17.68
C TRP A 425 8.66 -6.56 18.41
N ILE A 426 8.58 -6.96 19.69
CA ILE A 426 7.38 -6.75 20.50
C ILE A 426 7.07 -5.26 20.63
N GLU A 427 8.07 -4.42 20.87
CA GLU A 427 7.88 -2.98 20.97
C GLU A 427 7.41 -2.38 19.64
N ARG A 428 7.92 -2.91 18.51
CA ARG A 428 7.47 -2.53 17.16
C ARG A 428 6.00 -2.87 16.95
N ARG A 429 5.52 -4.05 17.34
CA ARG A 429 4.10 -4.41 17.32
C ARG A 429 3.27 -3.43 18.14
N LYS A 430 3.70 -3.17 19.39
CA LYS A 430 3.03 -2.25 20.33
C LYS A 430 2.90 -0.82 19.77
N GLU A 431 3.92 -0.35 19.07
CA GLU A 431 3.97 1.01 18.56
C GLU A 431 3.24 1.17 17.22
N LEU A 432 3.45 0.24 16.28
CA LEU A 432 3.08 0.40 14.88
C LEU A 432 1.81 -0.36 14.47
N TYR A 433 1.06 -0.97 15.41
CA TYR A 433 -0.20 -1.62 15.02
C TYR A 433 -1.17 -0.64 14.34
N GLY A 434 -1.86 -1.12 13.33
CA GLY A 434 -2.75 -0.32 12.51
C GLY A 434 -2.06 0.51 11.42
N GLU A 435 -0.73 0.37 11.26
CA GLU A 435 0.07 1.13 10.29
C GLU A 435 0.63 0.26 9.14
N GLY A 436 0.23 -1.02 9.08
CA GLY A 436 0.49 -1.89 7.92
C GLY A 436 1.73 -2.76 8.00
N PHE A 437 2.29 -2.99 9.18
CA PHE A 437 3.55 -3.72 9.34
C PHE A 437 3.40 -5.20 9.69
N ALA A 438 2.27 -5.64 10.24
CA ALA A 438 2.17 -6.92 10.93
C ALA A 438 2.54 -8.12 10.04
N LEU A 439 1.94 -8.26 8.85
CA LEU A 439 2.25 -9.38 7.95
C LEU A 439 3.72 -9.37 7.51
N PHE A 440 4.22 -8.19 7.14
CA PHE A 440 5.59 -8.07 6.62
C PHE A 440 6.64 -8.33 7.71
N ASP A 441 6.37 -7.93 8.94
CA ASP A 441 7.25 -8.24 10.07
C ASP A 441 7.25 -9.74 10.42
N ILE A 442 6.12 -10.44 10.30
CA ILE A 442 6.03 -11.89 10.44
C ILE A 442 6.86 -12.58 9.34
N ILE A 443 6.69 -12.18 8.08
CA ILE A 443 7.40 -12.79 6.94
C ILE A 443 8.91 -12.54 7.03
N ARG A 444 9.35 -11.27 7.27
CA ARG A 444 10.79 -10.93 7.27
C ARG A 444 11.56 -11.57 8.44
N ASN A 445 10.89 -11.81 9.56
CA ASN A 445 11.46 -12.47 10.72
C ASN A 445 11.26 -14.00 10.70
N GLU A 446 10.66 -14.55 9.63
CA GLU A 446 10.41 -15.99 9.46
C GLU A 446 9.64 -16.57 10.66
N LEU A 447 8.63 -15.86 11.14
CA LEU A 447 7.81 -16.25 12.28
C LEU A 447 6.59 -17.07 11.83
N PRO A 448 6.06 -17.97 12.69
CA PRO A 448 4.74 -18.52 12.47
C PRO A 448 3.67 -17.44 12.67
N LEU A 449 2.53 -17.59 12.04
CA LEU A 449 1.32 -16.85 12.38
C LEU A 449 0.58 -17.63 13.48
N GLU A 450 0.53 -17.07 14.67
CA GLU A 450 -0.12 -17.69 15.83
C GLU A 450 -1.34 -16.87 16.22
N ARG A 451 -2.52 -17.43 15.99
CA ARG A 451 -3.80 -16.81 16.36
C ARG A 451 -4.48 -17.63 17.42
N THR A 452 -4.36 -17.19 18.65
CA THR A 452 -4.90 -17.85 19.85
C THR A 452 -5.90 -16.93 20.58
N GLY A 453 -6.36 -17.31 21.75
CA GLY A 453 -7.27 -16.49 22.54
C GLY A 453 -8.58 -16.21 21.83
N ASN A 454 -9.01 -14.94 21.82
CA ASN A 454 -10.28 -14.51 21.22
C ASN A 454 -10.33 -14.57 19.68
N HIS A 455 -9.22 -14.87 19.01
CA HIS A 455 -9.27 -15.16 17.56
C HIS A 455 -10.20 -16.34 17.24
N VAL A 456 -10.33 -17.32 18.13
CA VAL A 456 -11.22 -18.47 17.96
C VAL A 456 -12.68 -18.07 17.87
N ASP A 457 -13.08 -17.05 18.63
CA ASP A 457 -14.47 -16.57 18.69
C ASP A 457 -14.93 -15.89 17.39
N TRP A 458 -13.98 -15.45 16.59
CA TRP A 458 -14.22 -14.70 15.34
C TRP A 458 -13.84 -15.46 14.07
N GLY A 459 -13.50 -16.76 14.17
CA GLY A 459 -13.19 -17.63 13.05
C GLY A 459 -11.77 -17.48 12.49
N GLY A 460 -10.93 -16.64 13.12
CA GLY A 460 -9.59 -16.36 12.66
C GLY A 460 -8.48 -17.29 13.19
N ALA A 461 -8.85 -18.42 13.76
CA ALA A 461 -7.94 -19.28 14.53
C ALA A 461 -7.10 -20.26 13.71
N THR A 462 -6.73 -19.95 12.48
CA THR A 462 -5.89 -20.86 11.70
C THR A 462 -4.42 -20.48 11.86
N PRO A 463 -3.62 -21.21 12.65
CA PRO A 463 -2.18 -20.97 12.72
C PRO A 463 -1.51 -21.41 11.41
N PHE A 464 -0.51 -20.67 10.98
CA PHE A 464 0.35 -21.07 9.87
C PHE A 464 1.79 -21.20 10.37
N PRO A 465 2.51 -22.24 9.96
CA PRO A 465 3.93 -22.35 10.29
C PRO A 465 4.73 -21.20 9.66
N ALA A 466 5.89 -20.94 10.21
CA ALA A 466 6.84 -20.02 9.58
C ALA A 466 7.07 -20.40 8.12
N ARG A 467 7.25 -19.38 7.26
CA ARG A 467 7.47 -19.55 5.81
C ARG A 467 6.32 -20.24 5.07
N SER A 468 5.11 -20.27 5.63
CA SER A 468 3.93 -20.79 4.94
C SER A 468 3.69 -20.02 3.64
N TRP A 469 3.36 -20.75 2.56
CA TRP A 469 2.95 -20.14 1.29
C TRP A 469 1.63 -19.36 1.40
N ARG A 470 0.84 -19.62 2.42
CA ARG A 470 -0.41 -18.88 2.68
C ARG A 470 -0.19 -17.46 3.20
N LEU A 471 1.03 -17.13 3.64
CA LEU A 471 1.38 -15.79 4.11
C LEU A 471 1.70 -14.81 2.97
N ILE A 472 1.97 -15.31 1.75
CA ILE A 472 2.25 -14.50 0.58
C ILE A 472 1.22 -14.72 -0.52
N TYR A 473 1.07 -13.74 -1.40
CA TYR A 473 0.10 -13.79 -2.48
C TYR A 473 0.66 -14.53 -3.70
N GLN A 474 -0.17 -15.36 -4.32
CA GLN A 474 0.16 -15.97 -5.61
C GLN A 474 0.04 -14.93 -6.73
N ILE A 475 0.82 -15.11 -7.79
CA ILE A 475 0.66 -14.32 -9.02
C ILE A 475 -0.78 -14.48 -9.52
N PRO A 476 -1.47 -13.35 -9.87
CA PRO A 476 -2.86 -13.44 -10.29
C PRO A 476 -3.03 -14.22 -11.59
N ASN A 477 -4.08 -15.02 -11.68
CA ASN A 477 -4.38 -15.82 -12.88
C ASN A 477 -4.56 -14.95 -14.13
N THR A 478 -4.99 -13.71 -13.99
CA THR A 478 -5.08 -12.76 -15.10
C THR A 478 -3.72 -12.46 -15.72
N GLU A 479 -2.66 -12.36 -14.91
CA GLU A 479 -1.29 -12.20 -15.40
C GLU A 479 -0.86 -13.47 -16.15
N LEU A 480 -1.09 -14.64 -15.56
CA LEU A 480 -0.71 -15.93 -16.18
C LEU A 480 -1.40 -16.18 -17.53
N LEU A 481 -2.61 -15.66 -17.72
CA LEU A 481 -3.37 -15.81 -18.97
C LEU A 481 -2.93 -14.81 -20.06
N ASN A 482 -2.44 -13.63 -19.67
CA ASN A 482 -2.13 -12.54 -20.60
C ASN A 482 -0.63 -12.39 -20.88
N ASN A 483 0.23 -12.95 -20.06
CA ASN A 483 1.69 -12.86 -20.20
C ASN A 483 2.25 -14.20 -20.67
N GLU A 484 2.53 -14.32 -21.97
CA GLU A 484 3.05 -15.55 -22.59
C GLU A 484 4.42 -15.99 -22.04
N SER A 485 5.17 -15.07 -21.41
CA SER A 485 6.43 -15.36 -20.75
C SER A 485 6.27 -15.99 -19.37
N MET A 486 5.05 -16.02 -18.83
CA MET A 486 4.67 -16.60 -17.54
C MET A 486 4.08 -18.01 -17.73
N THR A 487 4.86 -18.93 -18.29
CA THR A 487 4.45 -20.31 -18.50
C THR A 487 4.80 -21.20 -17.30
N ASP A 488 4.20 -22.39 -17.21
CA ASP A 488 4.52 -23.40 -16.18
C ASP A 488 6.02 -23.75 -16.14
N ALA A 489 6.70 -23.66 -17.30
CA ALA A 489 8.14 -23.88 -17.38
C ALA A 489 8.97 -22.75 -16.72
N VAL A 490 8.36 -21.59 -16.48
CA VAL A 490 9.00 -20.39 -15.92
C VAL A 490 8.37 -20.00 -14.57
N TRP A 491 7.75 -20.92 -13.88
CA TRP A 491 7.21 -20.76 -12.53
C TRP A 491 6.11 -19.71 -12.38
N PRO A 492 4.92 -19.84 -12.95
CA PRO A 492 3.85 -18.89 -12.63
C PRO A 492 3.56 -18.85 -11.12
N ASN A 493 3.27 -20.02 -10.52
CA ASN A 493 3.12 -20.19 -9.08
C ASN A 493 3.74 -21.52 -8.60
N GLY A 494 4.65 -22.10 -9.39
CA GLY A 494 5.22 -23.41 -9.08
C GLY A 494 6.10 -23.39 -7.83
N ASP A 495 6.72 -22.24 -7.52
CA ASP A 495 7.47 -22.01 -6.30
C ASP A 495 6.57 -21.94 -5.05
N GLN A 496 5.25 -21.79 -5.22
CA GLN A 496 4.26 -21.69 -4.15
C GLN A 496 3.35 -22.92 -4.10
N ASN A 497 3.72 -24.02 -4.72
CA ASN A 497 2.98 -25.27 -4.67
C ASN A 497 3.74 -26.32 -3.84
N PRO A 498 3.03 -27.02 -2.96
CA PRO A 498 1.59 -26.89 -2.67
C PRO A 498 1.27 -25.59 -1.91
N TYR A 499 0.11 -24.97 -2.21
CA TYR A 499 -0.34 -23.73 -1.54
C TYR A 499 -0.38 -23.82 0.00
N ASP A 500 -0.72 -24.98 0.55
CA ASP A 500 -0.73 -25.22 2.00
C ASP A 500 0.64 -25.67 2.54
N GLY A 501 1.68 -25.65 1.72
CA GLY A 501 3.03 -26.04 2.09
C GLY A 501 3.81 -24.94 2.78
N VAL A 502 5.07 -25.27 3.07
CA VAL A 502 6.06 -24.41 3.68
C VAL A 502 7.25 -24.31 2.73
N TYR A 503 7.82 -23.10 2.62
CA TYR A 503 9.05 -22.92 1.88
C TYR A 503 10.24 -23.55 2.63
N GLU A 504 10.94 -24.44 1.96
CA GLU A 504 12.18 -25.03 2.43
C GLU A 504 13.32 -24.48 1.56
N PRO A 505 14.25 -23.66 2.10
CA PRO A 505 15.30 -23.00 1.33
C PRO A 505 16.36 -23.98 0.82
#